data_e431f17a794d4786e213815381f105d2
#
_entry.id   e431f17a794d4786e213815381f105d2
#
_cell.length_a   1.000
_cell.length_b   1.000
_cell.length_c   1.000
_cell.angle_alpha   90.00
_cell.angle_beta   90.00
_cell.angle_gamma   90.00
#
_symmetry.space_group_name_H-M   'P 1'
#
loop_
_entity.id
_entity.type
_entity.pdbx_description
1 polymer ?
#
loop_
_entity_poly.entity_id
_entity_poly.type
_entity_poly.pdbx_seq_one_letter_code
_entity_poly.pdbx_strand_id
1 'polypeptide(L)'
;FCIQLTILILFSFNSVLAEISYKEILDNPTDLELNLNYAKQQEKVGNFKLTIATLERLNILYPSNSDIKLYLLSILIKMDSKVKVELMIQTMLNDPNTTDETRVLIAELLSNDQIEEQNKKWFAYIDLTYTQTREDNISAITKTKKLLQDDVSIPFPVVDDHLIVDNDKIHTKGSSLTFGKNFDNTSSIYFNFGLDINTQNKKATGDSEIISGSTSYFKVLGNHYISPYVYYSRPNYKRLEDYNTKGVGFNNTYIVNEKNNINYGISYSNTSYDQTNTFDAADDKNFENYSSNIRYNFNFSPTTQLSSKLILNKIDSSKNYDSYDSEGINFSISQIIKYGTLKLQTTFIENTYEAKDTFISSTIDRKDESLVSTISLSGQLNQIIPFAKKMNKDDSIFYSLKFKHSDVSSNILNYDVDRKFLSLGLTKRVNLNEIF
;
A
#
# COMPACT_ATOMS: atom_id res chain seq x y z
N PHE A 1 -26.12 -0.83 20.63
CA PHE A 1 -26.67 0.46 21.09
C PHE A 1 -25.63 1.55 21.36
N CYS A 2 -24.35 1.23 21.54
CA CYS A 2 -23.27 2.24 21.77
C CYS A 2 -22.62 2.81 20.50
N ILE A 3 -22.88 2.29 19.31
CA ILE A 3 -22.26 2.75 18.05
C ILE A 3 -23.06 3.88 17.38
N GLN A 4 -24.34 4.02 17.68
CA GLN A 4 -25.20 5.06 17.10
C GLN A 4 -25.06 6.44 17.77
N LEU A 5 -24.48 6.53 18.96
CA LEU A 5 -24.37 7.80 19.70
C LEU A 5 -23.09 8.58 19.38
N THR A 6 -22.10 7.97 18.77
CA THR A 6 -20.81 8.63 18.46
C THR A 6 -20.81 9.37 17.11
N ILE A 7 -21.82 9.17 16.28
CA ILE A 7 -21.96 9.81 14.95
C ILE A 7 -22.64 11.18 15.02
N LEU A 8 -23.33 11.49 16.13
CA LEU A 8 -24.15 12.69 16.22
C LEU A 8 -23.47 13.96 16.79
N ILE A 9 -22.20 13.89 17.21
CA ILE A 9 -21.49 15.03 17.85
C ILE A 9 -20.52 15.77 16.90
N LEU A 10 -20.42 15.38 15.63
CA LEU A 10 -19.47 16.00 14.67
C LEU A 10 -20.08 17.07 13.75
N PHE A 11 -21.30 17.53 14.01
CA PHE A 11 -21.95 18.58 13.19
C PHE A 11 -22.26 19.84 13.99
N SER A 12 -21.26 20.60 14.42
CA SER A 12 -21.48 22.01 14.69
C SER A 12 -20.16 22.73 15.01
N PHE A 13 -19.58 23.34 13.98
CA PHE A 13 -18.87 24.63 14.04
C PHE A 13 -18.67 25.11 12.60
N ASN A 14 -19.67 25.78 12.05
CA ASN A 14 -19.54 26.60 10.86
C ASN A 14 -19.25 28.03 11.27
N SER A 15 -18.05 28.52 11.02
CA SER A 15 -17.80 29.97 10.92
C SER A 15 -18.31 30.44 9.56
N VAL A 16 -19.33 31.27 9.59
CA VAL A 16 -19.95 31.87 8.39
C VAL A 16 -18.98 32.91 7.82
N LEU A 17 -18.14 32.50 6.88
CA LEU A 17 -17.70 33.34 5.78
C LEU A 17 -18.69 33.11 4.66
N ALA A 18 -19.11 34.16 3.93
CA ALA A 18 -20.01 34.04 2.79
C ALA A 18 -19.43 32.97 1.85
N GLU A 19 -20.08 31.83 1.78
CA GLU A 19 -19.58 30.67 1.04
C GLU A 19 -19.93 30.89 -0.42
N ILE A 20 -18.90 31.05 -1.26
CA ILE A 20 -19.09 31.15 -2.71
C ILE A 20 -19.62 29.80 -3.18
N SER A 21 -20.82 29.80 -3.75
CA SER A 21 -21.47 28.61 -4.22
C SER A 21 -20.94 28.17 -5.59
N TYR A 22 -21.00 26.86 -5.87
CA TYR A 22 -20.65 26.34 -7.19
C TYR A 22 -21.50 26.95 -8.31
N LYS A 23 -22.77 27.30 -8.02
CA LYS A 23 -23.68 27.97 -8.96
C LYS A 23 -23.18 29.36 -9.35
N GLU A 24 -22.69 30.14 -8.39
CA GLU A 24 -22.16 31.48 -8.68
C GLU A 24 -20.99 31.47 -9.64
N ILE A 25 -20.08 30.45 -9.52
CA ILE A 25 -18.98 30.35 -10.49
C ILE A 25 -19.41 29.80 -11.84
N LEU A 26 -20.51 29.04 -11.93
CA LEU A 26 -21.10 28.60 -13.20
C LEU A 26 -21.79 29.77 -13.91
N ASP A 27 -22.45 30.65 -13.17
CA ASP A 27 -23.11 31.85 -13.72
C ASP A 27 -22.07 32.91 -14.14
N ASN A 28 -20.86 32.89 -13.55
CA ASN A 28 -19.77 33.82 -13.84
C ASN A 28 -18.44 33.07 -14.13
N PRO A 29 -18.38 32.25 -15.18
CA PRO A 29 -17.25 31.34 -15.40
C PRO A 29 -15.93 32.03 -15.77
N THR A 30 -16.01 33.28 -16.25
CA THR A 30 -14.86 34.10 -16.63
C THR A 30 -14.44 35.13 -15.57
N ASP A 31 -15.11 35.21 -14.43
CA ASP A 31 -14.69 36.08 -13.35
C ASP A 31 -13.48 35.45 -12.62
N LEU A 32 -12.30 36.00 -12.88
CA LEU A 32 -11.04 35.49 -12.35
C LEU A 32 -11.00 35.54 -10.82
N GLU A 33 -11.40 36.66 -10.22
CA GLU A 33 -11.30 36.86 -8.78
C GLU A 33 -12.27 35.94 -8.02
N LEU A 34 -13.52 35.86 -8.48
CA LEU A 34 -14.56 35.01 -7.93
C LEU A 34 -14.11 33.53 -7.96
N ASN A 35 -13.59 33.07 -9.10
CA ASN A 35 -13.16 31.68 -9.27
C ASN A 35 -11.89 31.36 -8.47
N LEU A 36 -10.94 32.30 -8.34
CA LEU A 36 -9.77 32.11 -7.46
C LEU A 36 -10.17 32.04 -5.98
N ASN A 37 -11.10 32.90 -5.56
CA ASN A 37 -11.60 32.87 -4.19
C ASN A 37 -12.36 31.54 -3.89
N TYR A 38 -13.12 31.05 -4.84
CA TYR A 38 -13.74 29.74 -4.74
C TYR A 38 -12.69 28.62 -4.63
N ALA A 39 -11.64 28.64 -5.47
CA ALA A 39 -10.56 27.67 -5.39
C ALA A 39 -9.87 27.67 -4.01
N LYS A 40 -9.58 28.87 -3.46
CA LYS A 40 -9.02 29.03 -2.11
C LYS A 40 -9.96 28.51 -1.01
N GLN A 41 -11.28 28.74 -1.17
CA GLN A 41 -12.29 28.21 -0.25
C GLN A 41 -12.31 26.68 -0.28
N GLN A 42 -12.30 26.07 -1.48
CA GLN A 42 -12.26 24.62 -1.63
C GLN A 42 -10.97 23.99 -1.10
N GLU A 43 -9.82 24.66 -1.28
CA GLU A 43 -8.55 24.24 -0.68
C GLU A 43 -8.62 24.22 0.86
N LYS A 44 -9.17 25.28 1.48
CA LYS A 44 -9.31 25.38 2.94
C LYS A 44 -10.13 24.25 3.55
N VAL A 45 -11.17 23.79 2.83
CA VAL A 45 -12.02 22.67 3.27
C VAL A 45 -11.47 21.30 2.84
N GLY A 46 -10.28 21.28 2.19
CA GLY A 46 -9.61 20.05 1.75
C GLY A 46 -10.22 19.44 0.48
N ASN A 47 -11.05 20.18 -0.24
CA ASN A 47 -11.65 19.70 -1.49
C ASN A 47 -10.75 19.99 -2.70
N PHE A 48 -9.55 19.36 -2.70
CA PHE A 48 -8.53 19.57 -3.73
C PHE A 48 -9.02 19.25 -5.14
N LYS A 49 -9.99 18.34 -5.29
CA LYS A 49 -10.56 18.02 -6.60
C LYS A 49 -11.23 19.23 -7.25
N LEU A 50 -12.07 19.94 -6.49
CA LEU A 50 -12.72 21.16 -6.99
C LEU A 50 -11.73 22.29 -7.15
N THR A 51 -10.74 22.41 -6.26
CA THR A 51 -9.65 23.37 -6.38
C THR A 51 -8.91 23.20 -7.71
N ILE A 52 -8.44 21.97 -8.00
CA ILE A 52 -7.72 21.69 -9.25
C ILE A 52 -8.60 21.91 -10.47
N ALA A 53 -9.84 21.40 -10.47
CA ALA A 53 -10.75 21.57 -11.61
C ALA A 53 -11.02 23.05 -11.90
N THR A 54 -11.13 23.89 -10.86
CA THR A 54 -11.31 25.34 -11.01
C THR A 54 -10.05 25.99 -11.57
N LEU A 55 -8.87 25.62 -11.04
CA LEU A 55 -7.59 26.18 -11.49
C LEU A 55 -7.21 25.70 -12.90
N GLU A 56 -7.48 24.44 -13.26
CA GLU A 56 -7.28 23.94 -14.63
C GLU A 56 -8.16 24.69 -15.63
N ARG A 57 -9.42 24.96 -15.28
CA ARG A 57 -10.32 25.79 -16.10
C ARG A 57 -9.80 27.23 -16.24
N LEU A 58 -9.37 27.83 -15.13
CA LEU A 58 -8.80 29.20 -15.18
C LEU A 58 -7.50 29.24 -16.01
N ASN A 59 -6.66 28.20 -15.94
CA ASN A 59 -5.45 28.10 -16.74
C ASN A 59 -5.75 28.02 -18.25
N ILE A 60 -6.87 27.39 -18.64
CA ILE A 60 -7.34 27.38 -20.05
C ILE A 60 -7.85 28.74 -20.47
N LEU A 61 -8.59 29.46 -19.61
CA LEU A 61 -9.16 30.77 -19.91
C LEU A 61 -8.10 31.87 -19.89
N TYR A 62 -7.09 31.76 -19.05
CA TYR A 62 -6.02 32.73 -18.83
C TYR A 62 -4.64 32.08 -18.97
N PRO A 63 -4.27 31.58 -20.18
CA PRO A 63 -3.06 30.80 -20.39
C PRO A 63 -1.75 31.55 -20.13
N SER A 64 -1.78 32.89 -20.15
CA SER A 64 -0.62 33.75 -19.86
C SER A 64 -0.50 34.13 -18.38
N ASN A 65 -1.44 33.74 -17.52
CA ASN A 65 -1.44 34.11 -16.12
C ASN A 65 -0.55 33.13 -15.30
N SER A 66 0.64 33.61 -14.93
CA SER A 66 1.62 32.85 -14.17
C SER A 66 1.14 32.52 -12.75
N ASP A 67 0.32 33.37 -12.11
CA ASP A 67 -0.15 33.13 -10.74
C ASP A 67 -1.09 31.93 -10.66
N ILE A 68 -1.96 31.75 -11.67
CA ILE A 68 -2.83 30.56 -11.77
C ILE A 68 -1.98 29.31 -11.94
N LYS A 69 -0.98 29.36 -12.82
CA LYS A 69 -0.08 28.23 -13.07
C LYS A 69 0.70 27.86 -11.80
N LEU A 70 1.25 28.85 -11.09
CA LEU A 70 1.98 28.64 -9.83
C LEU A 70 1.06 28.11 -8.73
N TYR A 71 -0.16 28.62 -8.62
CA TYR A 71 -1.12 28.14 -7.64
C TYR A 71 -1.54 26.69 -7.93
N LEU A 72 -1.83 26.33 -9.19
CA LEU A 72 -2.11 24.96 -9.59
C LEU A 72 -0.92 24.05 -9.29
N LEU A 73 0.31 24.49 -9.61
CA LEU A 73 1.53 23.77 -9.30
C LEU A 73 1.67 23.53 -7.79
N SER A 74 1.43 24.53 -6.94
CA SER A 74 1.50 24.39 -5.49
C SER A 74 0.50 23.35 -4.94
N ILE A 75 -0.71 23.30 -5.51
CA ILE A 75 -1.71 22.29 -5.12
C ILE A 75 -1.31 20.89 -5.58
N LEU A 76 -0.73 20.75 -6.78
CA LEU A 76 -0.24 19.47 -7.28
C LEU A 76 0.94 18.95 -6.46
N ILE A 77 1.83 19.84 -5.99
CA ILE A 77 2.91 19.51 -5.05
C ILE A 77 2.33 19.02 -3.72
N LYS A 78 1.39 19.76 -3.12
CA LYS A 78 0.70 19.34 -1.87
C LYS A 78 0.03 17.97 -1.98
N MET A 79 -0.36 17.58 -3.19
CA MET A 79 -0.99 16.28 -3.46
C MET A 79 0.01 15.17 -3.83
N ASP A 80 1.31 15.44 -3.79
CA ASP A 80 2.39 14.53 -4.22
C ASP A 80 2.16 13.95 -5.63
N SER A 81 1.61 14.76 -6.54
CA SER A 81 1.30 14.36 -7.92
C SER A 81 2.52 14.53 -8.82
N LYS A 82 3.58 13.76 -8.56
CA LYS A 82 4.92 13.92 -9.16
C LYS A 82 4.91 14.08 -10.68
N VAL A 83 4.17 13.23 -11.39
CA VAL A 83 4.09 13.28 -12.86
C VAL A 83 3.47 14.59 -13.38
N LYS A 84 2.37 15.04 -12.75
CA LYS A 84 1.71 16.30 -13.15
C LYS A 84 2.56 17.52 -12.78
N VAL A 85 3.22 17.48 -11.64
CA VAL A 85 4.17 18.51 -11.19
C VAL A 85 5.29 18.66 -12.20
N GLU A 86 5.97 17.57 -12.56
CA GLU A 86 7.08 17.59 -13.51
C GLU A 86 6.66 18.09 -14.89
N LEU A 87 5.55 17.58 -15.42
CA LEU A 87 5.02 18.03 -16.71
C LEU A 87 4.66 19.52 -16.70
N MET A 88 4.03 20.00 -15.62
CA MET A 88 3.66 21.41 -15.50
C MET A 88 4.88 22.32 -15.42
N ILE A 89 5.92 21.89 -14.67
CA ILE A 89 7.20 22.61 -14.61
C ILE A 89 7.84 22.66 -15.98
N GLN A 90 7.95 21.54 -16.68
CA GLN A 90 8.51 21.52 -18.04
C GLN A 90 7.72 22.42 -18.99
N THR A 91 6.39 22.40 -18.91
CA THR A 91 5.54 23.26 -19.72
C THR A 91 5.80 24.75 -19.43
N MET A 92 5.89 25.12 -18.15
CA MET A 92 6.16 26.50 -17.75
C MET A 92 7.58 26.95 -18.11
N LEU A 93 8.59 26.09 -17.92
CA LEU A 93 9.99 26.43 -18.23
C LEU A 93 10.27 26.52 -19.74
N ASN A 94 9.53 25.77 -20.55
CA ASN A 94 9.64 25.79 -22.02
C ASN A 94 8.78 26.87 -22.69
N ASP A 95 7.86 27.51 -21.94
CA ASP A 95 7.06 28.62 -22.45
C ASP A 95 7.96 29.86 -22.56
N PRO A 96 8.17 30.42 -23.79
CA PRO A 96 9.00 31.61 -23.99
C PRO A 96 8.47 32.85 -23.29
N ASN A 97 7.18 32.86 -22.91
CA ASN A 97 6.55 33.97 -22.20
C ASN A 97 6.70 33.88 -20.67
N THR A 98 7.31 32.83 -20.17
CA THR A 98 7.57 32.67 -18.72
C THR A 98 8.69 33.62 -18.30
N THR A 99 8.32 34.56 -17.40
CA THR A 99 9.26 35.58 -16.90
C THR A 99 10.33 34.97 -15.99
N ASP A 100 11.48 35.66 -15.87
CA ASP A 100 12.54 35.21 -14.96
C ASP A 100 12.07 35.15 -13.50
N GLU A 101 11.18 36.05 -13.08
CA GLU A 101 10.53 36.03 -11.76
C GLU A 101 9.71 34.76 -11.55
N THR A 102 8.94 34.33 -12.56
CA THR A 102 8.20 33.07 -12.50
C THR A 102 9.14 31.86 -12.43
N ARG A 103 10.28 31.88 -13.12
CA ARG A 103 11.32 30.83 -13.04
C ARG A 103 11.92 30.73 -11.63
N VAL A 104 12.17 31.87 -10.99
CA VAL A 104 12.65 31.93 -9.61
C VAL A 104 11.59 31.38 -8.65
N LEU A 105 10.30 31.76 -8.80
CA LEU A 105 9.21 31.24 -7.97
C LEU A 105 8.99 29.73 -8.14
N ILE A 106 9.15 29.21 -9.36
CA ILE A 106 9.15 27.75 -9.58
C ILE A 106 10.31 27.10 -8.83
N ALA A 107 11.51 27.68 -8.91
CA ALA A 107 12.67 27.19 -8.18
C ALA A 107 12.47 27.26 -6.65
N GLU A 108 11.84 28.33 -6.13
CA GLU A 108 11.49 28.43 -4.71
C GLU A 108 10.43 27.43 -4.27
N LEU A 109 9.37 27.20 -5.05
CA LEU A 109 8.35 26.18 -4.76
C LEU A 109 8.96 24.78 -4.72
N LEU A 110 9.89 24.51 -5.63
CA LEU A 110 10.64 23.27 -5.65
C LEU A 110 11.66 23.18 -4.51
N SER A 111 12.28 24.31 -4.10
CA SER A 111 13.27 24.33 -3.02
C SER A 111 12.63 24.14 -1.65
N ASN A 112 11.44 24.66 -1.43
CA ASN A 112 10.80 24.58 -0.12
C ASN A 112 10.23 23.19 0.23
N ASP A 113 9.91 22.34 -0.77
CA ASP A 113 9.31 21.01 -0.51
C ASP A 113 10.08 19.81 -1.08
N GLN A 114 10.93 19.97 -2.07
CA GLN A 114 11.59 18.83 -2.74
C GLN A 114 13.10 18.98 -2.94
N ILE A 115 13.64 20.19 -3.05
CA ILE A 115 15.07 20.39 -3.33
C ILE A 115 15.92 20.23 -2.07
N GLU A 116 15.41 20.52 -0.88
CA GLU A 116 16.13 20.16 0.35
C GLU A 116 16.26 18.65 0.52
N GLU A 117 15.25 17.86 0.14
CA GLU A 117 15.34 16.39 0.14
C GLU A 117 16.15 15.84 -1.05
N GLN A 118 16.02 16.41 -2.24
CA GLN A 118 16.73 15.91 -3.46
C GLN A 118 18.20 16.31 -3.52
N ASN A 119 18.60 17.42 -2.92
CA ASN A 119 20.01 17.82 -2.85
C ASN A 119 20.80 17.11 -1.73
N LYS A 120 20.15 16.44 -0.79
CA LYS A 120 20.85 15.59 0.15
C LYS A 120 21.27 14.32 -0.57
N LYS A 121 22.59 14.16 -0.79
CA LYS A 121 23.16 12.94 -1.40
C LYS A 121 22.80 11.68 -0.62
N TRP A 122 22.55 11.81 0.69
CA TRP A 122 22.15 10.77 1.61
C TRP A 122 20.86 11.15 2.33
N PHE A 123 20.04 10.17 2.58
CA PHE A 123 18.83 10.33 3.41
C PHE A 123 18.65 9.09 4.29
N ALA A 124 18.08 9.29 5.47
CA ALA A 124 17.76 8.21 6.38
C ALA A 124 16.54 8.55 7.23
N TYR A 125 15.72 7.56 7.53
CA TYR A 125 14.61 7.67 8.48
C TYR A 125 14.32 6.34 9.16
N ILE A 126 13.72 6.42 10.35
CA ILE A 126 13.22 5.27 11.11
C ILE A 126 11.70 5.38 11.15
N ASP A 127 11.01 4.30 10.81
CA ASP A 127 9.58 4.12 11.06
C ASP A 127 9.40 3.20 12.27
N LEU A 128 8.68 3.69 13.28
CA LEU A 128 8.24 2.92 14.43
C LEU A 128 6.75 2.64 14.27
N THR A 129 6.37 1.37 14.20
CA THR A 129 5.00 0.96 13.90
C THR A 129 4.42 0.12 15.03
N TYR A 130 3.16 0.38 15.35
CA TYR A 130 2.35 -0.49 16.16
C TYR A 130 1.06 -0.81 15.42
N THR A 131 0.74 -2.09 15.25
CA THR A 131 -0.49 -2.55 14.62
C THR A 131 -1.19 -3.55 15.53
N GLN A 132 -2.49 -3.37 15.70
CA GLN A 132 -3.37 -4.37 16.29
C GLN A 132 -4.28 -4.93 15.20
N THR A 133 -4.22 -6.22 14.98
CA THR A 133 -5.10 -6.95 14.06
C THR A 133 -5.98 -7.89 14.87
N ARG A 134 -7.28 -7.81 14.65
CA ARG A 134 -8.23 -8.85 15.07
C ARG A 134 -8.49 -9.73 13.86
N GLU A 135 -8.26 -11.01 14.03
CA GLU A 135 -8.55 -12.03 13.03
C GLU A 135 -9.60 -12.98 13.57
N ASP A 136 -10.62 -13.27 12.79
CA ASP A 136 -11.47 -14.42 13.00
C ASP A 136 -10.88 -15.63 12.24
N ASN A 137 -11.15 -16.81 12.72
CA ASN A 137 -10.66 -18.07 12.16
C ASN A 137 -9.10 -18.13 11.99
N ILE A 138 -8.36 -17.66 13.01
CA ILE A 138 -6.88 -17.65 13.01
C ILE A 138 -6.26 -19.05 12.90
N SER A 139 -7.00 -20.10 13.27
CA SER A 139 -6.58 -21.49 13.15
C SER A 139 -6.92 -22.11 11.79
N ALA A 140 -7.45 -21.32 10.85
CA ALA A 140 -7.87 -21.79 9.53
C ALA A 140 -8.84 -23.00 9.60
N ILE A 141 -9.81 -22.93 10.52
CA ILE A 141 -10.86 -23.94 10.63
C ILE A 141 -11.66 -23.94 9.33
N THR A 142 -11.86 -25.09 8.76
CA THR A 142 -12.56 -25.25 7.48
C THR A 142 -14.03 -24.84 7.59
N LYS A 143 -14.64 -24.33 6.51
CA LYS A 143 -16.05 -23.89 6.49
C LYS A 143 -17.01 -25.01 6.91
N THR A 144 -16.68 -26.24 6.55
CA THR A 144 -17.48 -27.43 6.89
C THR A 144 -17.17 -27.99 8.29
N LYS A 145 -16.13 -27.50 8.95
CA LYS A 145 -15.58 -28.07 10.19
C LYS A 145 -15.23 -29.56 10.06
N LYS A 146 -14.74 -29.95 8.88
CA LYS A 146 -14.30 -31.29 8.54
C LYS A 146 -12.96 -31.22 7.83
N LEU A 147 -12.19 -32.31 7.92
CA LEU A 147 -10.98 -32.55 7.17
C LEU A 147 -11.14 -33.82 6.33
N LEU A 148 -10.36 -33.94 5.30
CA LEU A 148 -10.18 -35.15 4.53
C LEU A 148 -8.85 -35.78 4.93
N GLN A 149 -8.86 -37.09 5.20
CA GLN A 149 -7.66 -37.91 5.47
C GLN A 149 -7.89 -39.29 4.86
N ASP A 150 -6.96 -39.77 4.03
CA ASP A 150 -7.06 -41.05 3.31
C ASP A 150 -8.42 -41.21 2.60
N ASP A 151 -8.86 -40.17 1.87
CA ASP A 151 -10.18 -40.09 1.19
C ASP A 151 -11.41 -40.18 2.13
N VAL A 152 -11.22 -40.12 3.46
CA VAL A 152 -12.29 -40.20 4.47
C VAL A 152 -12.50 -38.81 5.09
N SER A 153 -13.75 -38.33 5.10
CA SER A 153 -14.11 -37.11 5.80
C SER A 153 -14.21 -37.32 7.31
N ILE A 154 -13.37 -36.66 8.07
CA ILE A 154 -13.33 -36.68 9.53
C ILE A 154 -13.72 -35.29 10.10
N PRO A 155 -14.28 -35.21 11.33
CA PRO A 155 -14.48 -33.94 12.00
C PRO A 155 -13.16 -33.18 12.18
N PHE A 156 -13.21 -31.85 12.07
CA PHE A 156 -12.08 -31.02 12.43
C PHE A 156 -11.68 -31.30 13.89
N PRO A 157 -10.42 -31.63 14.20
CA PRO A 157 -10.03 -32.04 15.54
C PRO A 157 -10.32 -30.90 16.54
N VAL A 158 -11.16 -31.17 17.54
CA VAL A 158 -11.31 -30.33 18.71
C VAL A 158 -10.12 -30.65 19.61
N VAL A 159 -9.00 -29.99 19.35
CA VAL A 159 -7.83 -30.10 20.21
C VAL A 159 -7.91 -29.00 21.24
N ASP A 160 -7.54 -29.35 22.47
CA ASP A 160 -7.45 -28.51 23.67
C ASP A 160 -7.46 -27.01 23.38
N ASP A 161 -8.30 -26.23 24.04
CA ASP A 161 -8.68 -24.83 23.80
C ASP A 161 -7.52 -23.83 23.50
N HIS A 162 -6.26 -24.26 23.67
CA HIS A 162 -5.08 -23.44 23.43
C HIS A 162 -4.47 -23.58 22.03
N LEU A 163 -4.81 -24.62 21.26
CA LEU A 163 -4.23 -24.91 19.93
C LEU A 163 -5.17 -24.51 18.78
N ILE A 164 -6.47 -24.59 18.99
CA ILE A 164 -7.49 -24.21 17.99
C ILE A 164 -8.30 -23.03 18.52
N VAL A 165 -8.14 -21.88 17.93
CA VAL A 165 -8.76 -20.62 18.34
C VAL A 165 -9.52 -20.03 17.17
N ASP A 166 -10.82 -19.77 17.34
CA ASP A 166 -11.65 -19.15 16.30
C ASP A 166 -11.24 -17.73 16.00
N ASN A 167 -10.91 -16.95 17.03
CA ASN A 167 -10.53 -15.54 16.87
C ASN A 167 -9.43 -15.15 17.84
N ASP A 168 -8.53 -14.30 17.36
CA ASP A 168 -7.46 -13.76 18.19
C ASP A 168 -7.12 -12.30 17.83
N LYS A 169 -6.30 -11.68 18.69
CA LYS A 169 -5.69 -10.40 18.43
C LYS A 169 -4.19 -10.58 18.28
N ILE A 170 -3.67 -10.03 17.20
CA ILE A 170 -2.24 -10.00 16.90
C ILE A 170 -1.77 -8.57 17.15
N HIS A 171 -0.74 -8.42 17.97
CA HIS A 171 -0.07 -7.16 18.21
C HIS A 171 1.29 -7.20 17.52
N THR A 172 1.50 -6.33 16.54
CA THR A 172 2.77 -6.18 15.85
C THR A 172 3.44 -4.89 16.31
N LYS A 173 4.66 -5.00 16.84
CA LYS A 173 5.55 -3.88 17.10
C LYS A 173 6.66 -3.94 16.08
N GLY A 174 6.75 -2.93 15.23
CA GLY A 174 7.71 -2.87 14.14
C GLY A 174 8.66 -1.69 14.27
N SER A 175 9.87 -1.89 13.81
CA SER A 175 10.80 -0.80 13.53
C SER A 175 11.47 -1.07 12.18
N SER A 176 11.60 -0.05 11.35
CA SER A 176 12.35 -0.16 10.11
C SER A 176 13.25 1.06 9.92
N LEU A 177 14.48 0.81 9.53
CA LEU A 177 15.45 1.81 9.11
C LEU A 177 15.52 1.80 7.58
N THR A 178 15.24 2.94 6.99
CA THR A 178 15.52 3.18 5.56
C THR A 178 16.64 4.19 5.46
N PHE A 179 17.66 3.88 4.68
CA PHE A 179 18.65 4.86 4.27
C PHE A 179 18.98 4.67 2.81
N GLY A 180 19.46 5.73 2.16
CA GLY A 180 19.75 5.68 0.76
C GLY A 180 20.60 6.84 0.29
N LYS A 181 20.97 6.78 -0.97
CA LYS A 181 21.77 7.80 -1.63
C LYS A 181 21.18 8.15 -2.98
N ASN A 182 20.96 9.42 -3.20
CA ASN A 182 20.66 9.96 -4.53
C ASN A 182 21.99 10.19 -5.24
N PHE A 183 22.19 9.61 -6.42
CA PHE A 183 23.36 9.83 -7.26
C PHE A 183 23.16 11.07 -8.14
N ASP A 184 21.94 11.19 -8.67
CA ASP A 184 21.45 12.30 -9.47
C ASP A 184 19.91 12.37 -9.35
N ASN A 185 19.27 13.29 -10.07
CA ASN A 185 17.80 13.45 -10.07
C ASN A 185 17.04 12.26 -10.68
N THR A 186 17.74 11.29 -11.26
CA THR A 186 17.16 10.16 -11.97
C THR A 186 17.56 8.81 -11.39
N SER A 187 18.48 8.78 -10.42
CA SER A 187 18.98 7.52 -9.87
C SER A 187 19.26 7.58 -8.38
N SER A 188 18.90 6.51 -7.70
CA SER A 188 19.09 6.35 -6.26
C SER A 188 19.23 4.89 -5.86
N ILE A 189 19.84 4.66 -4.71
CA ILE A 189 19.89 3.35 -4.06
C ILE A 189 19.27 3.45 -2.68
N TYR A 190 18.49 2.43 -2.31
CA TYR A 190 17.78 2.33 -1.03
C TYR A 190 18.17 1.05 -0.32
N PHE A 191 18.36 1.16 0.98
CA PHE A 191 18.57 0.04 1.89
C PHE A 191 17.47 0.10 2.96
N ASN A 192 16.79 -1.01 3.19
CA ASN A 192 15.79 -1.14 4.23
C ASN A 192 16.17 -2.29 5.15
N PHE A 193 16.05 -2.06 6.46
CA PHE A 193 16.17 -3.07 7.49
C PHE A 193 14.95 -2.99 8.39
N GLY A 194 14.32 -4.13 8.66
CA GLY A 194 13.11 -4.22 9.47
C GLY A 194 13.24 -5.25 10.58
N LEU A 195 12.60 -4.94 11.68
CA LEU A 195 12.37 -5.85 12.80
C LEU A 195 10.90 -5.73 13.21
N ASP A 196 10.15 -6.82 13.13
CA ASP A 196 8.77 -6.91 13.60
C ASP A 196 8.65 -7.97 14.68
N ILE A 197 7.98 -7.66 15.78
CA ILE A 197 7.65 -8.56 16.87
C ILE A 197 6.13 -8.74 16.88
N ASN A 198 5.69 -9.95 16.59
CA ASN A 198 4.29 -10.36 16.63
C ASN A 198 4.00 -11.13 17.90
N THR A 199 2.93 -10.73 18.59
CA THR A 199 2.42 -11.46 19.77
C THR A 199 0.93 -11.69 19.60
N GLN A 200 0.49 -12.90 19.91
CA GLN A 200 -0.91 -13.31 19.86
C GLN A 200 -1.46 -13.47 21.26
N ASN A 201 -2.71 -13.09 21.48
CA ASN A 201 -3.29 -13.14 22.83
C ASN A 201 -3.65 -14.55 23.28
N LYS A 202 -4.14 -15.37 22.35
CA LYS A 202 -4.64 -16.72 22.66
C LYS A 202 -3.75 -17.80 22.04
N LYS A 203 -3.35 -17.64 20.78
CA LYS A 203 -2.59 -18.65 20.01
C LYS A 203 -1.09 -18.30 19.99
N ALA A 204 -0.42 -18.52 21.12
CA ALA A 204 1.00 -18.19 21.27
C ALA A 204 1.94 -18.94 20.28
N THR A 205 1.46 -19.93 19.54
CA THR A 205 2.21 -20.59 18.47
C THR A 205 2.56 -19.65 17.31
N GLY A 206 1.79 -18.58 17.11
CA GLY A 206 2.05 -17.58 16.09
C GLY A 206 2.94 -16.41 16.56
N ASP A 207 3.42 -16.42 17.82
CA ASP A 207 4.40 -15.44 18.27
C ASP A 207 5.68 -15.56 17.45
N SER A 208 6.15 -14.45 16.90
CA SER A 208 7.32 -14.45 16.02
C SER A 208 8.11 -13.16 16.08
N GLU A 209 9.39 -13.24 15.76
CA GLU A 209 10.28 -12.12 15.48
C GLU A 209 10.70 -12.20 14.02
N ILE A 210 10.49 -11.14 13.24
CA ILE A 210 10.79 -11.12 11.81
C ILE A 210 11.90 -10.10 11.56
N ILE A 211 13.05 -10.57 11.10
CA ILE A 211 14.14 -9.72 10.62
C ILE A 211 14.05 -9.67 9.11
N SER A 212 14.13 -8.49 8.54
CA SER A 212 14.09 -8.30 7.10
C SER A 212 15.13 -7.30 6.62
N GLY A 213 15.57 -7.44 5.38
CA GLY A 213 16.45 -6.50 4.73
C GLY A 213 16.21 -6.49 3.22
N SER A 214 16.33 -5.33 2.60
CA SER A 214 16.28 -5.20 1.16
C SER A 214 17.17 -4.09 0.65
N THR A 215 17.61 -4.25 -0.59
CA THR A 215 18.33 -3.22 -1.34
C THR A 215 17.65 -3.08 -2.69
N SER A 216 17.34 -1.85 -3.08
CA SER A 216 16.80 -1.53 -4.40
C SER A 216 17.56 -0.37 -5.03
N TYR A 217 17.81 -0.50 -6.32
CA TYR A 217 18.34 0.58 -7.15
C TYR A 217 17.20 1.14 -7.98
N PHE A 218 17.09 2.44 -8.07
CA PHE A 218 16.09 3.13 -8.86
C PHE A 218 16.74 3.95 -9.96
N LYS A 219 16.20 3.87 -11.18
CA LYS A 219 16.66 4.68 -12.32
C LYS A 219 15.50 5.07 -13.22
N VAL A 220 15.49 6.34 -13.61
CA VAL A 220 14.61 6.89 -14.64
C VAL A 220 15.32 6.86 -15.99
N LEU A 221 14.71 6.24 -16.98
CA LEU A 221 15.19 6.16 -18.37
C LEU A 221 14.05 6.57 -19.32
N GLY A 222 14.00 7.84 -19.67
CA GLY A 222 12.88 8.39 -20.43
C GLY A 222 11.56 8.18 -19.68
N ASN A 223 10.63 7.46 -20.28
CA ASN A 223 9.33 7.14 -19.67
C ASN A 223 9.34 5.89 -18.77
N HIS A 224 10.52 5.29 -18.53
CA HIS A 224 10.67 4.10 -17.72
C HIS A 224 11.26 4.42 -16.36
N TYR A 225 10.63 3.90 -15.30
CA TYR A 225 11.09 3.91 -13.92
C TYR A 225 11.46 2.48 -13.53
N ILE A 226 12.73 2.14 -13.61
CA ILE A 226 13.24 0.79 -13.36
C ILE A 226 13.74 0.65 -11.92
N SER A 227 13.47 -0.52 -11.32
CA SER A 227 13.89 -0.81 -9.96
C SER A 227 14.22 -2.30 -9.77
N PRO A 228 15.45 -2.74 -10.04
CA PRO A 228 15.94 -4.02 -9.58
C PRO A 228 16.10 -3.99 -8.05
N TYR A 229 15.84 -5.14 -7.41
CA TYR A 229 15.96 -5.28 -5.96
C TYR A 229 16.36 -6.68 -5.55
N VAL A 230 16.94 -6.76 -4.37
CA VAL A 230 17.18 -8.01 -3.64
C VAL A 230 16.59 -7.89 -2.24
N TYR A 231 16.16 -9.00 -1.66
CA TYR A 231 15.63 -9.00 -0.30
C TYR A 231 15.93 -10.29 0.43
N TYR A 232 15.87 -10.17 1.75
CA TYR A 232 16.00 -11.24 2.69
C TYR A 232 14.96 -11.05 3.81
N SER A 233 14.34 -12.14 4.26
CA SER A 233 13.44 -12.15 5.42
C SER A 233 13.64 -13.44 6.20
N ARG A 234 13.68 -13.32 7.53
CA ARG A 234 13.77 -14.46 8.46
C ARG A 234 12.76 -14.27 9.58
N PRO A 235 11.59 -14.89 9.51
CA PRO A 235 10.72 -15.07 10.65
C PRO A 235 11.25 -16.19 11.55
N ASN A 236 11.35 -15.90 12.84
CA ASN A 236 11.70 -16.84 13.90
C ASN A 236 10.45 -17.02 14.77
N TYR A 237 9.93 -18.22 14.81
CA TYR A 237 8.73 -18.57 15.58
C TYR A 237 9.10 -19.23 16.91
N LYS A 238 8.33 -18.93 17.96
CA LYS A 238 8.59 -19.57 19.27
C LYS A 238 8.23 -21.06 19.31
N ARG A 239 7.30 -21.50 18.47
CA ARG A 239 6.72 -22.85 18.53
C ARG A 239 6.40 -23.45 17.17
N LEU A 240 6.88 -22.88 16.09
CA LEU A 240 6.77 -23.37 14.72
C LEU A 240 8.16 -23.42 14.11
N GLU A 241 8.26 -23.96 12.91
CA GLU A 241 9.51 -24.00 12.16
C GLU A 241 9.95 -22.59 11.73
N ASP A 242 11.19 -22.26 12.00
CA ASP A 242 11.83 -21.08 11.46
C ASP A 242 12.15 -21.29 9.99
N TYR A 243 12.14 -20.22 9.24
CA TYR A 243 12.55 -20.26 7.84
C TYR A 243 13.22 -18.94 7.42
N ASN A 244 13.86 -18.96 6.27
CA ASN A 244 14.35 -17.77 5.63
C ASN A 244 13.94 -17.73 4.15
N THR A 245 13.69 -16.52 3.66
CA THR A 245 13.39 -16.26 2.26
C THR A 245 14.42 -15.29 1.69
N LYS A 246 15.02 -15.64 0.56
CA LYS A 246 15.93 -14.81 -0.22
C LYS A 246 15.34 -14.61 -1.59
N GLY A 247 15.38 -13.39 -2.11
CA GLY A 247 14.82 -13.14 -3.42
C GLY A 247 15.49 -12.00 -4.15
N VAL A 248 15.29 -12.03 -5.46
CA VAL A 248 15.68 -10.97 -6.40
C VAL A 248 14.49 -10.61 -7.26
N GLY A 249 14.41 -9.38 -7.71
CA GLY A 249 13.33 -8.98 -8.59
C GLY A 249 13.65 -7.72 -9.37
N PHE A 250 12.79 -7.44 -10.30
CA PHE A 250 12.86 -6.28 -11.16
C PHE A 250 11.44 -5.72 -11.35
N ASN A 251 11.30 -4.43 -11.10
CA ASN A 251 10.08 -3.70 -11.41
C ASN A 251 10.37 -2.63 -12.45
N ASN A 252 9.42 -2.39 -13.34
CA ASN A 252 9.43 -1.24 -14.22
C ASN A 252 8.05 -0.61 -14.28
N THR A 253 8.01 0.71 -14.22
CA THR A 253 6.82 1.51 -14.51
C THR A 253 7.06 2.26 -15.82
N TYR A 254 6.23 1.99 -16.81
CA TYR A 254 6.21 2.73 -18.08
C TYR A 254 5.10 3.78 -18.05
N ILE A 255 5.47 5.04 -18.16
CA ILE A 255 4.52 6.16 -18.25
C ILE A 255 4.07 6.28 -19.70
N VAL A 256 2.83 5.89 -19.97
CA VAL A 256 2.22 6.00 -21.30
C VAL A 256 1.84 7.45 -21.60
N ASN A 257 1.20 8.10 -20.62
CA ASN A 257 0.85 9.52 -20.61
C ASN A 257 0.49 9.95 -19.18
N GLU A 258 0.06 11.19 -18.98
CA GLU A 258 -0.31 11.75 -17.67
C GLU A 258 -1.37 10.94 -16.89
N LYS A 259 -2.26 10.25 -17.62
CA LYS A 259 -3.35 9.49 -16.99
C LYS A 259 -3.06 8.01 -16.88
N ASN A 260 -2.11 7.49 -17.65
CA ASN A 260 -1.93 6.07 -17.83
C ASN A 260 -0.49 5.65 -17.58
N ASN A 261 -0.31 4.61 -16.79
CA ASN A 261 0.97 3.93 -16.67
C ASN A 261 0.78 2.41 -16.57
N ILE A 262 1.80 1.68 -16.96
CA ILE A 262 1.88 0.23 -16.90
C ILE A 262 3.04 -0.14 -16.00
N ASN A 263 2.77 -0.90 -14.95
CA ASN A 263 3.81 -1.49 -14.12
C ASN A 263 3.93 -2.98 -14.50
N TYR A 264 5.14 -3.46 -14.67
CA TYR A 264 5.40 -4.88 -14.76
C TYR A 264 6.54 -5.26 -13.84
N GLY A 265 6.43 -6.45 -13.26
CA GLY A 265 7.41 -6.96 -12.32
C GLY A 265 7.63 -8.45 -12.53
N ILE A 266 8.87 -8.86 -12.31
CA ILE A 266 9.26 -10.27 -12.22
C ILE A 266 10.09 -10.44 -10.95
N SER A 267 9.96 -11.59 -10.31
CA SER A 267 10.79 -11.93 -9.16
C SER A 267 10.97 -13.44 -9.02
N TYR A 268 12.09 -13.77 -8.43
CA TYR A 268 12.41 -15.12 -7.97
C TYR A 268 12.75 -15.07 -6.49
N SER A 269 12.28 -16.06 -5.74
CA SER A 269 12.71 -16.26 -4.35
C SER A 269 12.80 -17.73 -4.00
N ASN A 270 13.70 -18.01 -3.06
CA ASN A 270 13.87 -19.31 -2.44
C ASN A 270 13.55 -19.18 -0.94
N THR A 271 12.70 -20.07 -0.44
CA THR A 271 12.35 -20.21 0.97
C THR A 271 12.87 -21.52 1.49
N SER A 272 13.66 -21.47 2.56
CA SER A 272 14.27 -22.63 3.20
C SER A 272 13.89 -22.68 4.66
N TYR A 273 13.34 -23.79 5.11
CA TYR A 273 12.97 -24.07 6.50
C TYR A 273 14.15 -24.68 7.26
N ASP A 274 14.31 -24.30 8.51
CA ASP A 274 15.40 -24.78 9.36
C ASP A 274 15.02 -26.11 9.99
N GLN A 275 15.75 -27.18 9.65
CA GLN A 275 15.63 -28.48 10.34
C GLN A 275 16.14 -28.39 11.78
N THR A 276 15.39 -28.95 12.69
CA THR A 276 15.77 -29.07 14.11
C THR A 276 15.39 -30.47 14.63
N ASN A 277 15.85 -30.84 15.82
CA ASN A 277 15.44 -32.10 16.46
C ASN A 277 13.93 -32.19 16.75
N THR A 278 13.22 -31.03 16.79
CA THR A 278 11.77 -30.97 16.98
C THR A 278 11.03 -30.97 15.62
N PHE A 279 11.69 -30.48 14.59
CA PHE A 279 11.16 -30.30 13.23
C PHE A 279 12.15 -30.92 12.24
N ASP A 280 12.28 -32.23 12.27
CA ASP A 280 13.27 -32.99 11.49
C ASP A 280 12.95 -33.07 9.99
N ALA A 281 11.68 -32.87 9.61
CA ALA A 281 11.21 -32.82 8.23
C ALA A 281 10.84 -31.40 7.78
N ALA A 282 11.37 -30.34 8.41
CA ALA A 282 11.03 -28.98 8.07
C ALA A 282 11.44 -28.58 6.63
N ASP A 283 12.54 -29.15 6.12
CA ASP A 283 13.03 -28.95 4.76
C ASP A 283 12.09 -29.50 3.66
N ASP A 284 11.18 -30.40 4.00
CA ASP A 284 10.11 -30.85 3.12
C ASP A 284 9.21 -29.68 2.67
N LYS A 285 9.19 -28.57 3.42
CA LYS A 285 8.44 -27.35 3.14
C LYS A 285 9.21 -26.32 2.31
N ASN A 286 10.46 -26.62 1.94
CA ASN A 286 11.26 -25.71 1.09
C ASN A 286 10.59 -25.50 -0.26
N PHE A 287 10.64 -24.28 -0.77
CA PHE A 287 10.10 -23.98 -2.08
C PHE A 287 10.80 -22.81 -2.78
N GLU A 288 10.71 -22.81 -4.08
CA GLU A 288 11.05 -21.70 -4.96
C GLU A 288 9.78 -21.04 -5.48
N ASN A 289 9.82 -19.74 -5.63
CA ASN A 289 8.69 -18.95 -6.15
C ASN A 289 9.14 -18.08 -7.32
N TYR A 290 8.53 -18.29 -8.47
CA TYR A 290 8.66 -17.49 -9.67
C TYR A 290 7.39 -16.64 -9.82
N SER A 291 7.52 -15.33 -9.81
CA SER A 291 6.37 -14.42 -9.88
C SER A 291 6.52 -13.43 -11.02
N SER A 292 5.44 -13.22 -11.75
CA SER A 292 5.33 -12.14 -12.72
C SER A 292 4.00 -11.42 -12.59
N ASN A 293 3.99 -10.14 -12.91
CA ASN A 293 2.74 -9.39 -12.90
C ASN A 293 2.79 -8.21 -13.87
N ILE A 294 1.61 -7.83 -14.36
CA ILE A 294 1.41 -6.62 -15.16
C ILE A 294 0.23 -5.88 -14.56
N ARG A 295 0.42 -4.58 -14.26
CA ARG A 295 -0.63 -3.70 -13.74
C ARG A 295 -0.80 -2.51 -14.66
N TYR A 296 -2.03 -2.25 -15.05
CA TYR A 296 -2.43 -1.01 -15.69
C TYR A 296 -3.07 -0.08 -14.66
N ASN A 297 -2.60 1.16 -14.61
CA ASN A 297 -3.16 2.20 -13.75
C ASN A 297 -3.72 3.32 -14.62
N PHE A 298 -4.93 3.75 -14.26
CA PHE A 298 -5.65 4.85 -14.90
C PHE A 298 -6.01 5.92 -13.86
N ASN A 299 -5.45 7.10 -13.99
CA ASN A 299 -5.78 8.26 -13.18
C ASN A 299 -7.06 8.90 -13.73
N PHE A 300 -8.22 8.44 -13.21
CA PHE A 300 -9.53 8.98 -13.60
C PHE A 300 -9.66 10.48 -13.29
N SER A 301 -9.11 10.90 -12.15
CA SER A 301 -8.98 12.29 -11.73
C SER A 301 -7.68 12.45 -10.92
N PRO A 302 -7.28 13.69 -10.56
CA PRO A 302 -6.13 13.91 -9.68
C PRO A 302 -6.21 13.17 -8.33
N THR A 303 -7.42 12.87 -7.88
CA THR A 303 -7.68 12.23 -6.59
C THR A 303 -8.16 10.79 -6.70
N THR A 304 -8.41 10.29 -7.92
CA THR A 304 -8.98 8.94 -8.13
C THR A 304 -8.15 8.15 -9.11
N GLN A 305 -7.64 7.01 -8.68
CA GLN A 305 -6.92 6.05 -9.53
C GLN A 305 -7.65 4.72 -9.56
N LEU A 306 -7.80 4.17 -10.75
CA LEU A 306 -8.26 2.80 -11.00
C LEU A 306 -7.05 1.97 -11.40
N SER A 307 -7.00 0.71 -10.97
CA SER A 307 -5.99 -0.21 -11.47
C SER A 307 -6.51 -1.63 -11.65
N SER A 308 -5.96 -2.30 -12.65
CA SER A 308 -6.15 -3.72 -12.92
C SER A 308 -4.78 -4.38 -12.99
N LYS A 309 -4.61 -5.56 -12.37
CA LYS A 309 -3.34 -6.29 -12.31
C LYS A 309 -3.57 -7.76 -12.65
N LEU A 310 -2.81 -8.29 -13.59
CA LEU A 310 -2.67 -9.72 -13.82
C LEU A 310 -1.51 -10.25 -12.97
N ILE A 311 -1.66 -11.45 -12.43
CA ILE A 311 -0.71 -12.10 -11.53
C ILE A 311 -0.50 -13.53 -12.04
N LEU A 312 0.77 -13.91 -12.20
CA LEU A 312 1.17 -15.27 -12.53
C LEU A 312 2.28 -15.67 -11.58
N ASN A 313 2.10 -16.78 -10.88
CA ASN A 313 3.15 -17.33 -10.02
C ASN A 313 3.29 -18.83 -10.28
N LYS A 314 4.49 -19.32 -10.07
CA LYS A 314 4.78 -20.75 -9.99
C LYS A 314 5.52 -21.01 -8.68
N ILE A 315 5.03 -21.98 -7.91
CA ILE A 315 5.65 -22.46 -6.69
C ILE A 315 6.17 -23.87 -6.97
N ASP A 316 7.49 -24.03 -6.89
CA ASP A 316 8.16 -25.32 -6.95
C ASP A 316 8.58 -25.71 -5.52
N SER A 317 7.88 -26.65 -4.92
CA SER A 317 8.12 -27.13 -3.57
C SER A 317 8.95 -28.42 -3.56
N SER A 318 9.65 -28.68 -2.46
CA SER A 318 10.32 -29.97 -2.22
C SER A 318 9.37 -31.18 -2.33
N LYS A 319 8.08 -30.95 -2.08
CA LYS A 319 7.02 -31.94 -2.29
C LYS A 319 6.14 -31.51 -3.45
N ASN A 320 6.04 -32.34 -4.49
CA ASN A 320 5.27 -32.04 -5.70
C ASN A 320 3.78 -31.74 -5.42
N TYR A 321 3.20 -32.31 -4.35
CA TYR A 321 1.81 -32.02 -3.98
C TYR A 321 1.60 -30.62 -3.37
N ASP A 322 2.69 -29.92 -2.99
CA ASP A 322 2.69 -28.53 -2.56
C ASP A 322 3.15 -27.58 -3.69
N SER A 323 3.58 -28.12 -4.85
CA SER A 323 3.91 -27.34 -6.03
C SER A 323 2.63 -26.98 -6.80
N TYR A 324 2.55 -25.71 -7.25
CA TYR A 324 1.38 -25.24 -7.99
C TYR A 324 1.66 -24.05 -8.91
N ASP A 325 0.86 -23.95 -9.94
CA ASP A 325 0.72 -22.75 -10.75
C ASP A 325 -0.43 -21.87 -10.21
N SER A 326 -0.23 -20.56 -10.24
CA SER A 326 -1.16 -19.58 -9.71
C SER A 326 -1.44 -18.50 -10.75
N GLU A 327 -2.70 -18.30 -11.08
CA GLU A 327 -3.16 -17.23 -11.97
C GLU A 327 -4.15 -16.34 -11.23
N GLY A 328 -4.07 -15.03 -11.46
CA GLY A 328 -4.97 -14.14 -10.76
C GLY A 328 -5.16 -12.79 -11.42
N ILE A 329 -6.26 -12.15 -11.01
CA ILE A 329 -6.58 -10.78 -11.40
C ILE A 329 -6.90 -9.97 -10.17
N ASN A 330 -6.42 -8.73 -10.14
CA ASN A 330 -6.71 -7.79 -9.08
C ASN A 330 -7.29 -6.50 -9.66
N PHE A 331 -8.34 -5.99 -9.05
CA PHE A 331 -8.91 -4.68 -9.33
C PHE A 331 -8.80 -3.81 -8.09
N SER A 332 -8.45 -2.54 -8.26
CA SER A 332 -8.49 -1.60 -7.16
C SER A 332 -8.89 -0.19 -7.61
N ILE A 333 -9.54 0.51 -6.69
CA ILE A 333 -9.82 1.94 -6.76
C ILE A 333 -9.20 2.61 -5.55
N SER A 334 -8.47 3.68 -5.76
CA SER A 334 -7.92 4.54 -4.72
C SER A 334 -8.49 5.94 -4.87
N GLN A 335 -8.97 6.52 -3.78
CA GLN A 335 -9.56 7.86 -3.73
C GLN A 335 -8.91 8.64 -2.60
N ILE A 336 -8.31 9.80 -2.93
CA ILE A 336 -7.87 10.76 -1.92
C ILE A 336 -9.10 11.50 -1.41
N ILE A 337 -9.32 11.48 -0.11
CA ILE A 337 -10.40 12.15 0.59
C ILE A 337 -9.84 13.05 1.69
N LYS A 338 -10.69 13.86 2.34
CA LYS A 338 -10.28 14.75 3.44
C LYS A 338 -9.48 14.05 4.55
N TYR A 339 -9.79 12.79 4.81
CA TYR A 339 -9.21 12.01 5.91
C TYR A 339 -7.98 11.18 5.50
N GLY A 340 -7.59 11.17 4.24
CA GLY A 340 -6.47 10.39 3.72
C GLY A 340 -6.82 9.67 2.43
N THR A 341 -6.22 8.52 2.19
CA THR A 341 -6.48 7.70 1.00
C THR A 341 -7.36 6.51 1.35
N LEU A 342 -8.55 6.47 0.78
CA LEU A 342 -9.44 5.30 0.79
C LEU A 342 -9.09 4.41 -0.40
N LYS A 343 -8.83 3.12 -0.13
CA LYS A 343 -8.57 2.12 -1.18
C LYS A 343 -9.51 0.93 -1.02
N LEU A 344 -10.17 0.57 -2.11
CA LEU A 344 -10.93 -0.68 -2.28
C LEU A 344 -10.16 -1.58 -3.23
N GLN A 345 -10.03 -2.85 -2.89
CA GLN A 345 -9.28 -3.81 -3.69
C GLN A 345 -9.95 -5.18 -3.63
N THR A 346 -10.04 -5.84 -4.78
CA THR A 346 -10.50 -7.24 -4.87
C THR A 346 -9.51 -8.01 -5.73
N THR A 347 -9.11 -9.18 -5.25
CA THR A 347 -8.19 -10.09 -5.94
C THR A 347 -8.86 -11.44 -6.04
N PHE A 348 -8.90 -11.99 -7.24
CA PHE A 348 -9.24 -13.37 -7.52
C PHE A 348 -7.97 -14.12 -7.92
N ILE A 349 -7.73 -15.28 -7.33
CA ILE A 349 -6.57 -16.15 -7.62
C ILE A 349 -7.05 -17.58 -7.71
N GLU A 350 -6.60 -18.29 -8.71
CA GLU A 350 -6.75 -19.72 -8.87
C GLU A 350 -5.38 -20.39 -8.74
N ASN A 351 -5.30 -21.46 -7.94
CA ASN A 351 -4.11 -22.28 -7.78
C ASN A 351 -4.41 -23.70 -8.25
N THR A 352 -3.58 -24.23 -9.15
CA THR A 352 -3.67 -25.59 -9.64
C THR A 352 -2.42 -26.36 -9.21
N TYR A 353 -2.60 -27.39 -8.41
CA TYR A 353 -1.51 -28.18 -7.83
C TYR A 353 -1.03 -29.26 -8.78
N GLU A 354 0.28 -29.54 -8.77
CA GLU A 354 0.92 -30.46 -9.72
C GLU A 354 0.67 -31.95 -9.40
N ALA A 355 0.48 -32.28 -8.12
CA ALA A 355 0.30 -33.65 -7.67
C ALA A 355 -0.69 -33.78 -6.53
N LYS A 356 -1.19 -34.98 -6.34
CA LYS A 356 -2.08 -35.34 -5.23
C LYS A 356 -1.27 -35.50 -3.94
N ASP A 357 -1.78 -34.96 -2.84
CA ASP A 357 -1.32 -35.35 -1.51
C ASP A 357 -2.06 -36.64 -1.11
N THR A 358 -1.37 -37.78 -1.27
CA THR A 358 -1.97 -39.10 -1.02
C THR A 358 -2.31 -39.33 0.44
N PHE A 359 -1.76 -38.54 1.36
CA PHE A 359 -2.13 -38.59 2.78
C PHE A 359 -3.51 -37.95 3.01
N ILE A 360 -3.90 -37.00 2.18
CA ILE A 360 -5.21 -36.35 2.24
C ILE A 360 -6.19 -37.08 1.32
N SER A 361 -5.83 -37.22 0.03
CA SER A 361 -6.62 -37.91 -0.97
C SER A 361 -5.76 -38.51 -2.09
N SER A 362 -6.00 -39.76 -2.38
CA SER A 362 -5.36 -40.46 -3.50
C SER A 362 -6.07 -40.21 -4.84
N THR A 363 -7.28 -39.61 -4.81
CA THR A 363 -8.16 -39.48 -5.97
C THR A 363 -8.32 -38.05 -6.48
N ILE A 364 -8.12 -37.03 -5.62
CA ILE A 364 -8.43 -35.63 -5.92
C ILE A 364 -7.14 -34.86 -6.22
N ASP A 365 -7.07 -34.23 -7.40
CA ASP A 365 -6.09 -33.17 -7.70
C ASP A 365 -6.57 -31.86 -7.08
N ARG A 366 -5.75 -31.26 -6.24
CA ARG A 366 -6.12 -30.05 -5.51
C ARG A 366 -6.22 -28.83 -6.42
N LYS A 367 -7.31 -28.10 -6.26
CA LYS A 367 -7.55 -26.81 -6.91
C LYS A 367 -8.18 -25.84 -5.90
N ASP A 368 -7.56 -24.67 -5.74
CA ASP A 368 -8.04 -23.63 -4.83
C ASP A 368 -8.41 -22.37 -5.60
N GLU A 369 -9.56 -21.80 -5.29
CA GLU A 369 -9.99 -20.48 -5.75
C GLU A 369 -10.04 -19.53 -4.56
N SER A 370 -9.38 -18.38 -4.66
CA SER A 370 -9.32 -17.40 -3.58
C SER A 370 -9.92 -16.08 -4.01
N LEU A 371 -10.87 -15.56 -3.23
CA LEU A 371 -11.40 -14.21 -3.36
C LEU A 371 -10.97 -13.38 -2.15
N VAL A 372 -10.12 -12.39 -2.37
CA VAL A 372 -9.63 -11.51 -1.32
C VAL A 372 -10.13 -10.09 -1.55
N SER A 373 -10.98 -9.58 -0.67
CA SER A 373 -11.47 -8.20 -0.70
C SER A 373 -10.86 -7.39 0.44
N THR A 374 -10.39 -6.19 0.14
CA THR A 374 -9.77 -5.30 1.12
C THR A 374 -10.33 -3.90 1.00
N ILE A 375 -10.66 -3.30 2.14
CA ILE A 375 -10.97 -1.87 2.29
C ILE A 375 -9.94 -1.29 3.22
N SER A 376 -9.27 -0.21 2.83
CA SER A 376 -8.30 0.45 3.70
C SER A 376 -8.42 1.96 3.62
N LEU A 377 -8.20 2.61 4.76
CA LEU A 377 -8.08 4.05 4.90
C LEU A 377 -6.76 4.35 5.61
N SER A 378 -5.94 5.19 5.01
CA SER A 378 -4.65 5.57 5.60
C SER A 378 -4.34 7.03 5.32
N GLY A 379 -3.58 7.66 6.23
CA GLY A 379 -3.21 9.06 6.11
C GLY A 379 -2.42 9.56 7.31
N GLN A 380 -2.20 10.86 7.35
CA GLN A 380 -1.60 11.52 8.51
C GLN A 380 -2.62 11.62 9.65
N LEU A 381 -2.18 11.40 10.88
CA LEU A 381 -3.06 11.38 12.05
C LEU A 381 -3.78 12.72 12.26
N ASN A 382 -3.16 13.84 11.91
CA ASN A 382 -3.74 15.18 12.00
C ASN A 382 -4.96 15.40 11.08
N GLN A 383 -5.14 14.58 10.05
CA GLN A 383 -6.30 14.64 9.15
C GLN A 383 -7.59 14.15 9.81
N ILE A 384 -7.47 13.24 10.80
CA ILE A 384 -8.63 12.70 11.55
C ILE A 384 -8.73 13.27 12.95
N ILE A 385 -7.62 13.67 13.56
CA ILE A 385 -7.55 14.23 14.91
C ILE A 385 -6.88 15.60 14.86
N PRO A 386 -7.63 16.69 14.70
CA PRO A 386 -7.06 18.05 14.59
C PRO A 386 -6.15 18.44 15.77
N PHE A 387 -6.43 17.92 16.97
CA PHE A 387 -5.59 18.14 18.15
C PHE A 387 -4.18 17.53 18.00
N ALA A 388 -4.05 16.46 17.22
CA ALA A 388 -2.75 15.82 16.95
C ALA A 388 -1.77 16.78 16.26
N LYS A 389 -2.25 17.82 15.55
CA LYS A 389 -1.41 18.86 14.95
C LYS A 389 -0.56 19.63 15.99
N LYS A 390 -1.05 19.79 17.23
CA LYS A 390 -0.27 20.40 18.31
C LYS A 390 0.83 19.46 18.87
N MET A 391 0.62 18.15 18.80
CA MET A 391 1.57 17.13 19.27
C MET A 391 2.58 16.73 18.21
N ASN A 392 2.25 16.92 16.94
CA ASN A 392 3.02 16.46 15.80
C ASN A 392 3.32 17.63 14.85
N LYS A 393 4.33 18.44 15.23
CA LYS A 393 4.75 19.60 14.41
C LYS A 393 5.26 19.20 13.03
N ASP A 394 5.74 17.98 12.87
CA ASP A 394 6.43 17.47 11.67
C ASP A 394 5.56 16.55 10.80
N ASP A 395 4.23 16.46 11.08
CA ASP A 395 3.27 15.60 10.37
C ASP A 395 3.74 14.13 10.18
N SER A 396 4.55 13.64 11.09
CA SER A 396 5.29 12.37 11.00
C SER A 396 4.58 11.17 11.63
N ILE A 397 3.31 11.33 12.09
CA ILE A 397 2.49 10.23 12.60
C ILE A 397 1.42 9.89 11.57
N PHE A 398 1.41 8.64 11.15
CA PHE A 398 0.48 8.09 10.19
C PHE A 398 -0.43 7.07 10.86
N TYR A 399 -1.64 6.95 10.34
CA TYR A 399 -2.58 5.91 10.74
C TYR A 399 -2.97 5.03 9.57
N SER A 400 -3.38 3.80 9.85
CA SER A 400 -3.97 2.88 8.90
C SER A 400 -5.11 2.11 9.53
N LEU A 401 -6.25 2.05 8.85
CA LEU A 401 -7.38 1.18 9.18
C LEU A 401 -7.60 0.26 7.98
N LYS A 402 -7.66 -1.06 8.21
CA LYS A 402 -7.79 -2.04 7.14
C LYS A 402 -8.78 -3.13 7.55
N PHE A 403 -9.74 -3.38 6.71
CA PHE A 403 -10.57 -4.57 6.74
C PHE A 403 -10.23 -5.45 5.54
N LYS A 404 -9.99 -6.74 5.78
CA LYS A 404 -9.72 -7.74 4.75
C LYS A 404 -10.64 -8.93 4.98
N HIS A 405 -11.26 -9.41 3.91
CA HIS A 405 -11.97 -10.68 3.85
C HIS A 405 -11.27 -11.58 2.84
N SER A 406 -10.97 -12.80 3.24
CA SER A 406 -10.30 -13.81 2.43
C SER A 406 -11.14 -15.07 2.45
N ASP A 407 -11.75 -15.37 1.33
CA ASP A 407 -12.54 -16.57 1.09
C ASP A 407 -11.74 -17.48 0.14
N VAL A 408 -11.38 -18.66 0.62
CA VAL A 408 -10.73 -19.70 -0.16
C VAL A 408 -11.74 -20.83 -0.33
N SER A 409 -12.06 -21.16 -1.58
CA SER A 409 -12.86 -22.32 -1.96
C SER A 409 -11.91 -23.38 -2.53
N SER A 410 -11.91 -24.55 -1.98
CA SER A 410 -11.09 -25.68 -2.40
C SER A 410 -11.94 -26.91 -2.66
N ASN A 411 -11.52 -27.70 -3.64
CA ASN A 411 -12.10 -29.03 -3.86
C ASN A 411 -11.63 -30.08 -2.83
N ILE A 412 -10.69 -29.70 -1.94
CA ILE A 412 -10.27 -30.48 -0.78
C ILE A 412 -10.69 -29.76 0.49
N LEU A 413 -11.49 -30.40 1.34
CA LEU A 413 -12.09 -29.80 2.54
C LEU A 413 -11.08 -29.11 3.46
N ASN A 414 -9.86 -29.62 3.53
CA ASN A 414 -8.77 -29.11 4.40
C ASN A 414 -8.39 -27.65 4.11
N TYR A 415 -8.66 -27.17 2.91
CA TYR A 415 -8.24 -25.86 2.41
C TYR A 415 -9.40 -24.91 2.12
N ASP A 416 -10.64 -25.37 2.36
CA ASP A 416 -11.86 -24.55 2.18
C ASP A 416 -12.10 -23.68 3.43
N VAL A 417 -11.61 -22.43 3.41
CA VAL A 417 -11.47 -21.57 4.60
C VAL A 417 -11.95 -20.15 4.34
N ASP A 418 -12.71 -19.59 5.29
CA ASP A 418 -13.10 -18.18 5.34
C ASP A 418 -12.40 -17.46 6.50
N ARG A 419 -11.82 -16.26 6.26
CA ARG A 419 -11.09 -15.48 7.26
C ARG A 419 -11.37 -13.99 7.10
N LYS A 420 -11.56 -13.28 8.22
CA LYS A 420 -11.75 -11.83 8.26
C LYS A 420 -10.74 -11.17 9.19
N PHE A 421 -10.25 -10.03 8.77
CA PHE A 421 -9.22 -9.28 9.47
C PHE A 421 -9.65 -7.83 9.62
N LEU A 422 -9.50 -7.29 10.82
CA LEU A 422 -9.62 -5.87 11.09
C LEU A 422 -8.32 -5.38 11.74
N SER A 423 -7.60 -4.50 11.07
CA SER A 423 -6.31 -3.98 11.52
C SER A 423 -6.38 -2.48 11.75
N LEU A 424 -5.80 -2.02 12.85
CA LEU A 424 -5.55 -0.62 13.16
C LEU A 424 -4.05 -0.45 13.40
N GLY A 425 -3.41 0.43 12.64
CA GLY A 425 -1.98 0.72 12.73
C GLY A 425 -1.70 2.19 12.98
N LEU A 426 -0.61 2.45 13.70
CA LEU A 426 0.00 3.75 13.88
C LEU A 426 1.48 3.64 13.56
N THR A 427 2.01 4.59 12.79
CA THR A 427 3.43 4.67 12.45
C THR A 427 3.95 6.05 12.75
N LYS A 428 5.05 6.14 13.50
CA LYS A 428 5.82 7.39 13.72
C LYS A 428 7.06 7.31 12.85
N ARG A 429 7.21 8.26 11.92
CA ARG A 429 8.45 8.47 11.17
C ARG A 429 9.36 9.43 11.92
N VAL A 430 10.62 9.07 12.06
CA VAL A 430 11.69 9.90 12.58
C VAL A 430 12.71 10.13 11.48
N ASN A 431 12.82 11.36 11.04
CA ASN A 431 13.79 11.74 10.01
C ASN A 431 15.19 11.84 10.66
N LEU A 432 16.17 11.19 10.06
CA LEU A 432 17.55 11.20 10.52
C LEU A 432 18.46 12.07 9.64
N ASN A 433 17.92 12.77 8.66
CA ASN A 433 18.69 13.56 7.70
C ASN A 433 19.51 14.70 8.33
N GLU A 434 19.18 15.10 9.58
CA GLU A 434 19.95 16.10 10.33
C GLU A 434 21.24 15.53 10.91
N ILE A 435 21.38 14.20 10.92
CA ILE A 435 22.52 13.48 11.49
C ILE A 435 23.61 13.23 10.43
N PHE A 436 23.22 13.21 9.14
CA PHE A 436 24.08 12.99 7.98
C PHE A 436 24.17 14.25 7.09
#